data_3dccf28d5dc55b5d81e1487654f9fbed
#
_entry.id   3dccf28d5dc55b5d81e1487654f9fbed
#
_cell.length_a   1.000
_cell.length_b   1.000
_cell.length_c   1.000
_cell.angle_alpha   90.00
_cell.angle_beta   90.00
_cell.angle_gamma   90.00
#
_symmetry.space_group_name_H-M   'P 1'
#
loop_
_entity.id
_entity.type
_entity.pdbx_description
1 polymer ?
#
loop_
_entity_poly.entity_id
_entity_poly.type
_entity_poly.pdbx_seq_one_letter_code
_entity_poly.pdbx_strand_id
1 'polypeptide(L)'
;EKGKNYLVLDLGSLCYDVFIPACVMQRIDESIGPDDRINLRTYHYYQVDPAKSIPILIGFLNQVEKDFFEVFITVSGIGPRAALKALNKPISLIAKAIDEGDLNFLKGLPGIGEQRAKEIVAKLQNKVGKFGLIQDRQGQGKSIPKDISEEALEVLLQLEYKRSEALIMIKKVLETNLGVNSTEELLNLVYKQRYLK
;
A
#
# COMPACT_ATOMS: atom_id res chain seq x y z
N GLU A 1 0.86 -21.18 -1.10
CA GLU A 1 -0.57 -21.59 -1.10
C GLU A 1 -1.42 -20.42 -0.61
N LYS A 2 -2.61 -20.21 -1.18
CA LYS A 2 -3.51 -19.11 -0.88
C LYS A 2 -4.77 -19.63 -0.19
N GLY A 3 -4.97 -19.23 1.06
CA GLY A 3 -6.21 -19.43 1.79
C GLY A 3 -7.16 -18.23 1.67
N LYS A 4 -8.28 -18.26 2.39
CA LYS A 4 -9.28 -17.18 2.35
C LYS A 4 -8.74 -15.85 2.90
N ASN A 5 -7.96 -15.89 3.98
CA ASN A 5 -7.45 -14.71 4.69
C ASN A 5 -5.97 -14.87 5.10
N TYR A 6 -5.25 -15.78 4.48
CA TYR A 6 -3.83 -16.00 4.75
C TYR A 6 -3.12 -16.54 3.49
N LEU A 7 -1.82 -16.34 3.47
CA LEU A 7 -0.90 -16.94 2.50
C LEU A 7 0.07 -17.85 3.24
N VAL A 8 0.32 -19.02 2.68
CA VAL A 8 1.48 -19.83 3.08
C VAL A 8 2.65 -19.40 2.21
N LEU A 9 3.64 -18.78 2.82
CA LEU A 9 4.85 -18.32 2.16
C LEU A 9 5.96 -19.34 2.36
N ASP A 10 6.52 -19.83 1.27
CA ASP A 10 7.70 -20.69 1.26
C ASP A 10 8.96 -19.80 1.18
N LEU A 11 9.84 -19.92 2.17
CA LEU A 11 11.14 -19.26 2.24
C LEU A 11 12.30 -20.25 2.02
N GLY A 12 12.01 -21.38 1.36
CA GLY A 12 12.95 -22.45 1.07
C GLY A 12 12.93 -23.54 2.13
N SER A 13 13.52 -23.31 3.30
CA SER A 13 13.56 -24.30 4.39
C SER A 13 12.39 -24.22 5.37
N LEU A 14 11.61 -23.15 5.32
CA LEU A 14 10.53 -22.86 6.25
C LEU A 14 9.33 -22.29 5.49
N CYS A 15 8.12 -22.71 5.91
CA CYS A 15 6.87 -22.12 5.46
C CYS A 15 6.22 -21.32 6.60
N TYR A 16 5.64 -20.16 6.27
CA TYR A 16 4.96 -19.30 7.23
C TYR A 16 3.54 -19.02 6.80
N ASP A 17 2.61 -19.17 7.73
CA ASP A 17 1.25 -18.67 7.58
C ASP A 17 1.24 -17.17 7.87
N VAL A 18 0.95 -16.36 6.86
CA VAL A 18 0.87 -14.92 6.97
C VAL A 18 -0.58 -14.50 6.75
N PHE A 19 -1.21 -13.94 7.77
CA PHE A 19 -2.57 -13.41 7.67
C PHE A 19 -2.58 -12.13 6.85
N ILE A 20 -3.57 -11.99 5.98
CA ILE A 20 -3.66 -10.86 5.06
C ILE A 20 -5.02 -10.16 5.25
N PRO A 21 -5.07 -8.85 5.48
CA PRO A 21 -6.33 -8.11 5.49
C PRO A 21 -7.10 -8.28 4.18
N ALA A 22 -8.43 -8.33 4.24
CA ALA A 22 -9.24 -8.62 3.05
C ALA A 22 -9.03 -7.58 1.93
N CYS A 23 -8.84 -6.31 2.26
CA CYS A 23 -8.54 -5.26 1.27
C CYS A 23 -7.19 -5.45 0.57
N VAL A 24 -6.21 -6.02 1.27
CA VAL A 24 -4.89 -6.36 0.72
C VAL A 24 -4.97 -7.63 -0.11
N MET A 25 -5.71 -8.64 0.37
CA MET A 25 -5.88 -9.94 -0.32
C MET A 25 -6.47 -9.77 -1.72
N GLN A 26 -7.34 -8.80 -1.94
CA GLN A 26 -7.94 -8.52 -3.26
C GLN A 26 -6.91 -8.13 -4.33
N ARG A 27 -5.74 -7.63 -3.91
CA ARG A 27 -4.67 -7.16 -4.81
C ARG A 27 -3.44 -8.06 -4.80
N ILE A 28 -3.48 -9.16 -4.06
CA ILE A 28 -2.33 -10.07 -3.91
C ILE A 28 -1.90 -10.63 -5.27
N ASP A 29 -2.83 -11.07 -6.10
CA ASP A 29 -2.52 -11.74 -7.38
C ASP A 29 -1.79 -10.79 -8.35
N GLU A 30 -2.11 -9.50 -8.32
CA GLU A 30 -1.44 -8.46 -9.12
C GLU A 30 -0.02 -8.13 -8.62
N SER A 31 0.30 -8.55 -7.40
CA SER A 31 1.58 -8.28 -6.73
C SER A 31 2.52 -9.48 -6.72
N ILE A 32 2.08 -10.61 -7.27
CA ILE A 32 2.93 -11.80 -7.46
C ILE A 32 3.76 -11.58 -8.72
N GLY A 33 5.08 -11.69 -8.58
CA GLY A 33 6.01 -11.59 -9.70
C GLY A 33 5.95 -12.81 -10.62
N PRO A 34 6.60 -12.75 -11.81
CA PRO A 34 6.60 -13.83 -12.80
C PRO A 34 7.32 -15.11 -12.33
N ASP A 35 8.07 -15.02 -11.24
CA ASP A 35 8.77 -16.12 -10.57
C ASP A 35 8.02 -16.66 -9.34
N ASP A 36 6.71 -16.42 -9.26
CA ASP A 36 5.82 -16.74 -8.13
C ASP A 36 6.27 -16.14 -6.79
N ARG A 37 7.08 -15.08 -6.81
CA ARG A 37 7.56 -14.40 -5.62
C ARG A 37 6.71 -13.18 -5.28
N ILE A 38 6.52 -12.96 -3.98
CA ILE A 38 5.86 -11.78 -3.45
C ILE A 38 6.67 -11.20 -2.30
N ASN A 39 6.78 -9.88 -2.24
CA ASN A 39 7.36 -9.18 -1.10
C ASN A 39 6.26 -8.62 -0.21
N LEU A 40 6.27 -9.00 1.07
CA LEU A 40 5.32 -8.50 2.05
C LEU A 40 6.05 -7.74 3.16
N ARG A 41 5.46 -6.63 3.59
CA ARG A 41 5.80 -5.98 4.85
C ARG A 41 4.99 -6.64 5.94
N THR A 42 5.64 -7.16 6.98
CA THR A 42 4.96 -7.93 8.02
C THR A 42 4.90 -7.17 9.34
N TYR A 43 3.74 -7.28 10.01
CA TYR A 43 3.58 -6.96 11.42
C TYR A 43 3.59 -8.28 12.20
N HIS A 44 4.48 -8.38 13.18
CA HIS A 44 4.64 -9.59 13.99
C HIS A 44 4.23 -9.32 15.44
N TYR A 45 3.39 -10.19 16.00
CA TYR A 45 3.05 -10.16 17.41
C TYR A 45 2.85 -11.59 17.96
N TYR A 46 2.94 -11.72 19.25
CA TYR A 46 2.62 -12.96 19.93
C TYR A 46 1.19 -12.91 20.48
N GLN A 47 0.40 -13.91 20.12
CA GLN A 47 -0.85 -14.16 20.81
C GLN A 47 -0.53 -15.02 22.03
N VAL A 48 -0.66 -14.42 23.21
CA VAL A 48 -0.38 -15.07 24.48
C VAL A 48 -1.69 -15.51 25.11
N ASP A 49 -1.84 -16.81 25.30
CA ASP A 49 -2.88 -17.44 26.09
C ASP A 49 -2.20 -18.13 27.30
N PRO A 50 -2.93 -18.44 28.42
CA PRO A 50 -2.30 -19.04 29.61
C PRO A 50 -1.52 -20.33 29.34
N ALA A 51 -1.90 -21.09 28.32
CA ALA A 51 -1.29 -22.37 27.97
C ALA A 51 -0.30 -22.30 26.79
N LYS A 52 -0.31 -21.22 26.01
CA LYS A 52 0.49 -21.13 24.78
C LYS A 52 0.78 -19.71 24.32
N SER A 53 1.89 -19.53 23.65
CA SER A 53 2.24 -18.31 22.95
C SER A 53 2.46 -18.62 21.47
N ILE A 54 1.65 -18.05 20.60
CA ILE A 54 1.67 -18.32 19.16
C ILE A 54 2.17 -17.06 18.43
N PRO A 55 3.25 -17.15 17.64
CA PRO A 55 3.67 -16.04 16.78
C PRO A 55 2.66 -15.87 15.64
N ILE A 56 2.22 -14.64 15.41
CA ILE A 56 1.30 -14.28 14.34
C ILE A 56 1.96 -13.26 13.43
N LEU A 57 1.94 -13.53 12.14
CA LEU A 57 2.37 -12.61 11.10
C LEU A 57 1.16 -12.05 10.36
N ILE A 58 1.13 -10.74 10.17
CA ILE A 58 0.15 -10.06 9.32
C ILE A 58 0.92 -9.36 8.20
N GLY A 59 0.56 -9.62 6.95
CA GLY A 59 1.26 -9.13 5.76
C GLY A 59 0.52 -8.02 5.03
N PHE A 60 1.30 -7.10 4.47
CA PHE A 60 0.88 -5.94 3.69
C PHE A 60 1.75 -5.84 2.43
N LEU A 61 1.20 -5.28 1.36
CA LEU A 61 1.92 -5.11 0.08
C LEU A 61 2.98 -4.00 0.14
N ASN A 62 2.76 -3.00 0.99
CA ASN A 62 3.69 -1.87 1.13
C ASN A 62 3.78 -1.38 2.57
N GLN A 63 4.76 -0.51 2.83
CA GLN A 63 5.01 0.04 4.16
C GLN A 63 3.86 0.92 4.64
N VAL A 64 3.22 1.66 3.75
CA VAL A 64 2.16 2.61 4.10
C VAL A 64 0.92 1.89 4.65
N GLU A 65 0.57 0.74 4.07
CA GLU A 65 -0.51 -0.12 4.59
C GLU A 65 -0.20 -0.68 5.97
N LYS A 66 1.05 -1.09 6.18
CA LYS A 66 1.54 -1.54 7.49
C LYS A 66 1.48 -0.40 8.51
N ASP A 67 1.97 0.79 8.16
CA ASP A 67 1.95 1.96 9.03
C ASP A 67 0.51 2.35 9.42
N PHE A 68 -0.43 2.31 8.46
CA PHE A 68 -1.83 2.53 8.78
C PHE A 68 -2.36 1.51 9.77
N PHE A 69 -2.07 0.22 9.56
CA PHE A 69 -2.47 -0.83 10.46
C PHE A 69 -1.91 -0.61 11.88
N GLU A 70 -0.63 -0.25 11.99
CA GLU A 70 0.01 0.02 13.27
C GLU A 70 -0.62 1.21 14.00
N VAL A 71 -0.98 2.26 13.28
CA VAL A 71 -1.73 3.39 13.83
C VAL A 71 -3.15 2.96 14.24
N PHE A 72 -3.83 2.15 13.43
CA PHE A 72 -5.20 1.72 13.68
C PHE A 72 -5.34 0.85 14.93
N ILE A 73 -4.38 -0.03 15.21
CA ILE A 73 -4.36 -0.85 16.42
C ILE A 73 -4.03 -0.08 17.71
N THR A 74 -3.65 1.19 17.61
CA THR A 74 -3.47 2.02 18.81
C THR A 74 -4.79 2.43 19.45
N VAL A 75 -5.91 2.29 18.71
CA VAL A 75 -7.25 2.63 19.22
C VAL A 75 -7.65 1.63 20.31
N SER A 76 -8.17 2.13 21.42
CA SER A 76 -8.63 1.28 22.52
C SER A 76 -9.66 0.26 22.03
N GLY A 77 -9.54 -0.99 22.46
CA GLY A 77 -10.42 -2.09 22.05
C GLY A 77 -10.22 -2.60 20.62
N ILE A 78 -9.24 -2.09 19.88
CA ILE A 78 -8.88 -2.57 18.55
C ILE A 78 -7.47 -3.19 18.61
N GLY A 79 -7.41 -4.48 18.88
CA GLY A 79 -6.15 -5.23 18.75
C GLY A 79 -5.92 -5.74 17.32
N PRO A 80 -4.75 -6.38 17.06
CA PRO A 80 -4.37 -6.85 15.72
C PRO A 80 -5.40 -7.73 15.02
N ARG A 81 -6.08 -8.63 15.76
CA ARG A 81 -7.15 -9.49 15.21
C ARG A 81 -8.40 -8.72 14.80
N ALA A 82 -8.79 -7.72 15.60
CA ALA A 82 -9.95 -6.89 15.29
C ALA A 82 -9.65 -6.00 14.08
N ALA A 83 -8.46 -5.41 14.01
CA ALA A 83 -8.00 -4.62 12.89
C ALA A 83 -7.93 -5.46 11.59
N LEU A 84 -7.37 -6.68 11.64
CA LEU A 84 -7.33 -7.59 10.50
C LEU A 84 -8.72 -7.84 9.89
N LYS A 85 -9.75 -7.99 10.75
CA LYS A 85 -11.15 -8.17 10.31
C LYS A 85 -11.76 -6.88 9.79
N ALA A 86 -11.49 -5.74 10.44
CA ALA A 86 -12.04 -4.44 10.08
C ALA A 86 -11.55 -3.93 8.74
N LEU A 87 -10.31 -4.28 8.33
CA LEU A 87 -9.70 -3.86 7.07
C LEU A 87 -10.22 -4.66 5.87
N ASN A 88 -11.53 -4.53 5.60
CA ASN A 88 -12.20 -5.16 4.45
C ASN A 88 -12.51 -4.19 3.31
N LYS A 89 -12.23 -2.92 3.50
CA LYS A 89 -12.35 -1.84 2.51
C LYS A 89 -10.98 -1.23 2.26
N PRO A 90 -10.76 -0.59 1.09
CA PRO A 90 -9.52 0.13 0.81
C PRO A 90 -9.09 1.03 1.96
N ILE A 91 -7.81 1.00 2.29
CA ILE A 91 -7.24 1.78 3.41
C ILE A 91 -7.46 3.28 3.20
N SER A 92 -7.36 3.76 1.94
CA SER A 92 -7.63 5.15 1.58
C SER A 92 -9.05 5.57 1.95
N LEU A 93 -10.05 4.72 1.70
CA LEU A 93 -11.45 5.02 2.04
C LEU A 93 -11.67 5.01 3.56
N ILE A 94 -11.02 4.08 4.27
CA ILE A 94 -11.10 4.04 5.74
C ILE A 94 -10.44 5.29 6.34
N ALA A 95 -9.26 5.65 5.86
CA ALA A 95 -8.55 6.84 6.32
C ALA A 95 -9.33 8.13 6.04
N LYS A 96 -9.93 8.24 4.86
CA LYS A 96 -10.81 9.36 4.51
C LYS A 96 -12.02 9.45 5.42
N ALA A 97 -12.71 8.33 5.66
CA ALA A 97 -13.86 8.27 6.55
C ALA A 97 -13.52 8.67 8.00
N ILE A 98 -12.32 8.32 8.46
CA ILE A 98 -11.83 8.74 9.79
C ILE A 98 -11.59 10.25 9.80
N ASP A 99 -10.97 10.80 8.78
CA ASP A 99 -10.61 12.22 8.70
C ASP A 99 -11.87 13.10 8.58
N GLU A 100 -12.87 12.65 7.82
CA GLU A 100 -14.17 13.29 7.67
C GLU A 100 -15.13 13.04 8.86
N GLY A 101 -14.79 12.11 9.77
CA GLY A 101 -15.65 11.74 10.90
C GLY A 101 -16.90 10.94 10.49
N ASP A 102 -16.85 10.20 9.38
CA ASP A 102 -17.98 9.39 8.89
C ASP A 102 -18.21 8.14 9.75
N LEU A 103 -18.96 8.32 10.83
CA LEU A 103 -19.32 7.24 11.74
C LEU A 103 -20.16 6.14 11.06
N ASN A 104 -20.94 6.48 10.03
CA ASN A 104 -21.79 5.49 9.35
C ASN A 104 -20.94 4.52 8.52
N PHE A 105 -19.98 5.04 7.80
CA PHE A 105 -19.00 4.22 7.08
C PHE A 105 -18.22 3.32 8.05
N LEU A 106 -17.71 3.89 9.13
CA LEU A 106 -16.88 3.17 10.10
C LEU A 106 -17.67 2.06 10.82
N LYS A 107 -18.93 2.27 11.17
CA LYS A 107 -19.83 1.23 11.74
C LYS A 107 -20.09 0.08 10.77
N GLY A 108 -19.95 0.31 9.47
CA GLY A 108 -20.06 -0.73 8.44
C GLY A 108 -18.84 -1.68 8.37
N LEU A 109 -17.76 -1.35 9.05
CA LEU A 109 -16.57 -2.21 9.10
C LEU A 109 -16.80 -3.39 10.08
N PRO A 110 -16.38 -4.62 9.72
CA PRO A 110 -16.56 -5.81 10.56
C PRO A 110 -15.96 -5.64 11.96
N GLY A 111 -16.79 -5.81 12.97
CA GLY A 111 -16.40 -5.72 14.37
C GLY A 111 -16.26 -4.30 14.92
N ILE A 112 -16.63 -3.27 14.15
CA ILE A 112 -16.65 -1.89 14.59
C ILE A 112 -18.10 -1.47 14.86
N GLY A 113 -18.45 -1.36 16.13
CA GLY A 113 -19.73 -0.79 16.56
C GLY A 113 -19.64 0.73 16.73
N GLU A 114 -20.75 1.36 17.13
CA GLU A 114 -20.84 2.81 17.27
C GLU A 114 -19.80 3.40 18.23
N GLN A 115 -19.61 2.76 19.39
CA GLN A 115 -18.64 3.21 20.38
C GLN A 115 -17.21 3.21 19.80
N ARG A 116 -16.81 2.10 19.17
CA ARG A 116 -15.49 1.99 18.53
C ARG A 116 -15.30 2.97 17.38
N ALA A 117 -16.34 3.20 16.58
CA ALA A 117 -16.29 4.20 15.51
C ALA A 117 -15.98 5.61 16.06
N LYS A 118 -16.64 6.00 17.17
CA LYS A 118 -16.36 7.26 17.86
C LYS A 118 -14.92 7.33 18.40
N GLU A 119 -14.44 6.25 18.99
CA GLU A 119 -13.07 6.14 19.51
C GLU A 119 -12.01 6.22 18.40
N ILE A 120 -12.27 5.58 17.25
CA ILE A 120 -11.43 5.66 16.06
C ILE A 120 -11.29 7.12 15.60
N VAL A 121 -12.41 7.81 15.39
CA VAL A 121 -12.42 9.22 14.98
C VAL A 121 -11.69 10.08 16.02
N ALA A 122 -12.07 9.99 17.28
CA ALA A 122 -11.48 10.80 18.35
C ALA A 122 -9.96 10.66 18.45
N LYS A 123 -9.43 9.45 18.19
CA LYS A 123 -7.99 9.19 18.33
C LYS A 123 -7.19 9.45 17.04
N LEU A 124 -7.78 9.17 15.89
CA LEU A 124 -7.06 9.11 14.61
C LEU A 124 -7.38 10.25 13.64
N GLN A 125 -8.46 10.99 13.83
CA GLN A 125 -8.77 12.16 13.01
C GLN A 125 -7.58 13.13 12.98
N ASN A 126 -7.29 13.73 11.83
CA ASN A 126 -6.12 14.56 11.55
C ASN A 126 -4.74 13.85 11.62
N LYS A 127 -4.70 12.55 11.91
CA LYS A 127 -3.45 11.76 11.94
C LYS A 127 -3.32 10.82 10.74
N VAL A 128 -4.45 10.50 10.13
CA VAL A 128 -4.52 9.50 9.04
C VAL A 128 -4.70 10.12 7.66
N GLY A 129 -4.81 11.44 7.53
CA GLY A 129 -5.01 12.14 6.26
C GLY A 129 -3.98 11.75 5.18
N LYS A 130 -2.71 11.54 5.58
CA LYS A 130 -1.66 11.06 4.68
C LYS A 130 -1.99 9.70 4.02
N PHE A 131 -2.75 8.84 4.67
CA PHE A 131 -3.14 7.53 4.15
C PHE A 131 -4.35 7.62 3.19
N GLY A 132 -5.15 8.66 3.27
CA GLY A 132 -6.23 8.95 2.33
C GLY A 132 -5.73 9.34 0.93
N LEU A 133 -4.48 9.80 0.84
CA LEU A 133 -3.82 10.14 -0.42
C LEU A 133 -3.25 8.91 -1.16
N ILE A 134 -3.28 7.74 -0.54
CA ILE A 134 -2.89 6.49 -1.19
C ILE A 134 -3.89 6.23 -2.31
N GLN A 135 -3.47 6.35 -3.55
CA GLN A 135 -4.25 5.87 -4.67
C GLN A 135 -4.27 4.35 -4.59
N ASP A 136 -5.36 3.79 -4.06
CA ASP A 136 -5.66 2.38 -4.25
C ASP A 136 -5.82 2.18 -5.76
N ARG A 137 -4.80 1.62 -6.38
CA ARG A 137 -4.83 1.26 -7.80
C ARG A 137 -5.82 0.12 -7.98
N GLN A 138 -7.12 0.46 -7.95
CA GLN A 138 -8.16 -0.40 -8.49
C GLN A 138 -8.37 0.01 -9.96
N GLY A 139 -7.94 -0.84 -10.84
CA GLY A 139 -8.48 -1.00 -12.18
C GLY A 139 -8.65 0.28 -13.00
N GLN A 140 -7.55 0.90 -13.44
CA GLN A 140 -7.56 1.65 -14.68
C GLN A 140 -6.31 1.28 -15.47
N GLY A 141 -6.54 0.89 -16.70
CA GLY A 141 -5.50 0.45 -17.60
C GLY A 141 -4.36 1.45 -17.74
N LYS A 142 -3.15 0.89 -17.75
CA LYS A 142 -1.91 1.46 -18.26
C LYS A 142 -1.79 2.99 -18.24
N SER A 143 -1.80 3.60 -17.05
CA SER A 143 -1.16 4.89 -16.85
C SER A 143 0.16 4.64 -16.14
N ILE A 144 1.24 5.10 -16.73
CA ILE A 144 2.58 5.09 -16.18
C ILE A 144 2.53 5.74 -14.80
N PRO A 145 3.13 5.13 -13.75
CA PRO A 145 3.06 5.64 -12.40
C PRO A 145 3.50 7.11 -12.35
N LYS A 146 2.70 7.97 -11.74
CA LYS A 146 3.07 9.37 -11.47
C LYS A 146 4.43 9.47 -10.76
N ASP A 147 4.74 8.49 -9.92
CA ASP A 147 6.02 8.37 -9.23
C ASP A 147 7.22 8.31 -10.17
N ILE A 148 7.17 7.50 -11.23
CA ILE A 148 8.29 7.36 -12.19
C ILE A 148 8.58 8.68 -12.88
N SER A 149 7.54 9.43 -13.25
CA SER A 149 7.70 10.74 -13.91
C SER A 149 8.17 11.80 -12.93
N GLU A 150 7.71 11.77 -11.69
CA GLU A 150 8.13 12.71 -10.64
C GLU A 150 9.55 12.42 -10.18
N GLU A 151 9.92 11.16 -9.95
CA GLU A 151 11.30 10.78 -9.64
C GLU A 151 12.26 11.12 -10.79
N ALA A 152 11.88 10.83 -12.04
CA ALA A 152 12.70 11.20 -13.20
C ALA A 152 12.86 12.71 -13.32
N LEU A 153 11.81 13.48 -13.01
CA LEU A 153 11.88 14.94 -12.98
C LEU A 153 12.86 15.43 -11.91
N GLU A 154 12.80 14.88 -10.70
CA GLU A 154 13.71 15.24 -9.59
C GLU A 154 15.17 14.96 -9.98
N VAL A 155 15.46 13.79 -10.58
CA VAL A 155 16.81 13.45 -11.03
C VAL A 155 17.28 14.43 -12.12
N LEU A 156 16.42 14.78 -13.08
CA LEU A 156 16.77 15.75 -14.13
C LEU A 156 17.00 17.16 -13.56
N LEU A 157 16.26 17.58 -12.53
CA LEU A 157 16.50 18.85 -11.83
C LEU A 157 17.83 18.83 -11.06
N GLN A 158 18.21 17.72 -10.42
CA GLN A 158 19.53 17.57 -9.77
C GLN A 158 20.68 17.63 -10.78
N LEU A 159 20.43 17.25 -12.03
CA LEU A 159 21.37 17.36 -13.16
C LEU A 159 21.31 18.72 -13.86
N GLU A 160 20.77 19.73 -13.18
CA GLU A 160 20.70 21.15 -13.60
C GLU A 160 19.84 21.42 -14.86
N TYR A 161 18.94 20.48 -15.24
CA TYR A 161 17.97 20.76 -16.29
C TYR A 161 16.89 21.72 -15.78
N LYS A 162 16.44 22.64 -16.65
CA LYS A 162 15.30 23.51 -16.32
C LYS A 162 14.03 22.67 -16.23
N ARG A 163 13.18 22.95 -15.25
CA ARG A 163 11.93 22.19 -15.01
C ARG A 163 11.05 22.06 -16.25
N SER A 164 10.93 23.13 -17.05
CA SER A 164 10.17 23.12 -18.29
C SER A 164 10.78 22.19 -19.37
N GLU A 165 12.10 22.15 -19.46
CA GLU A 165 12.83 21.29 -20.39
C GLU A 165 12.69 19.82 -19.98
N ALA A 166 12.91 19.51 -18.70
CA ALA A 166 12.78 18.17 -18.16
C ALA A 166 11.37 17.58 -18.37
N LEU A 167 10.32 18.37 -18.14
CA LEU A 167 8.94 17.96 -18.38
C LEU A 167 8.65 17.65 -19.85
N ILE A 168 9.17 18.45 -20.77
CA ILE A 168 9.02 18.21 -22.22
C ILE A 168 9.73 16.91 -22.63
N MET A 169 10.94 16.68 -22.10
CA MET A 169 11.72 15.47 -22.39
C MET A 169 11.01 14.22 -21.89
N ILE A 170 10.54 14.22 -20.64
CA ILE A 170 9.78 13.12 -20.05
C ILE A 170 8.51 12.85 -20.87
N LYS A 171 7.71 13.89 -21.15
CA LYS A 171 6.46 13.76 -21.90
C LYS A 171 6.70 13.15 -23.29
N LYS A 172 7.71 13.59 -24.01
CA LYS A 172 8.03 13.09 -25.34
C LYS A 172 8.42 11.63 -25.36
N VAL A 173 9.19 11.16 -24.34
CA VAL A 173 9.53 9.74 -24.19
C VAL A 173 8.30 8.91 -23.90
N LEU A 174 7.42 9.40 -23.04
CA LEU A 174 6.20 8.71 -22.65
C LEU A 174 5.18 8.58 -23.79
N GLU A 175 5.12 9.57 -24.69
CA GLU A 175 4.26 9.51 -25.88
C GLU A 175 4.76 8.49 -26.91
N THR A 176 6.08 8.26 -26.98
CA THR A 176 6.69 7.35 -27.97
C THR A 176 6.93 5.94 -27.44
N ASN A 177 6.93 5.72 -26.12
CA ASN A 177 7.23 4.44 -25.47
C ASN A 177 6.17 4.07 -24.43
N LEU A 178 5.19 3.26 -24.83
CA LEU A 178 4.03 2.85 -24.02
C LEU A 178 4.34 1.77 -22.94
N GLY A 179 5.59 1.41 -22.72
CA GLY A 179 5.99 0.30 -21.85
C GLY A 179 7.03 0.61 -20.78
N VAL A 180 7.27 1.88 -20.45
CA VAL A 180 8.26 2.27 -19.43
C VAL A 180 7.75 1.91 -18.04
N ASN A 181 8.51 1.07 -17.33
CA ASN A 181 8.09 0.51 -16.03
C ASN A 181 9.01 0.92 -14.86
N SER A 182 10.08 1.67 -15.12
CA SER A 182 10.99 2.18 -14.07
C SER A 182 11.53 3.56 -14.39
N THR A 183 11.89 4.31 -13.34
CA THR A 183 12.54 5.62 -13.42
C THR A 183 13.86 5.54 -14.18
N GLU A 184 14.62 4.47 -13.96
CA GLU A 184 15.90 4.23 -14.62
C GLU A 184 15.75 4.02 -16.13
N GLU A 185 14.75 3.25 -16.56
CA GLU A 185 14.41 3.04 -17.96
C GLU A 185 13.95 4.35 -18.63
N LEU A 186 13.11 5.14 -17.93
CA LEU A 186 12.66 6.44 -18.41
C LEU A 186 13.83 7.40 -18.63
N LEU A 187 14.73 7.51 -17.67
CA LEU A 187 15.93 8.35 -17.78
C LEU A 187 16.84 7.89 -18.92
N ASN A 188 17.06 6.59 -19.07
CA ASN A 188 17.85 6.06 -20.18
C ASN A 188 17.27 6.42 -21.55
N LEU A 189 15.95 6.36 -21.70
CA LEU A 189 15.27 6.76 -22.93
C LEU A 189 15.34 8.27 -23.17
N VAL A 190 15.20 9.08 -22.12
CA VAL A 190 15.38 10.54 -22.18
C VAL A 190 16.79 10.88 -22.66
N TYR A 191 17.83 10.23 -22.14
CA TYR A 191 19.22 10.44 -22.59
C TYR A 191 19.45 9.98 -24.02
N LYS A 192 18.94 8.80 -24.41
CA LYS A 192 19.09 8.31 -25.79
C LYS A 192 18.50 9.26 -26.83
N GLN A 193 17.33 9.85 -26.57
CA GLN A 193 16.71 10.82 -27.48
C GLN A 193 17.54 12.12 -27.67
N ARG A 194 18.39 12.47 -26.72
CA ARG A 194 19.24 13.65 -26.79
C ARG A 194 20.46 13.43 -27.71
N TYR A 195 20.99 12.21 -27.75
CA TYR A 195 22.18 11.89 -28.58
C TYR A 195 21.84 11.46 -29.99
N LEU A 196 20.55 11.42 -30.36
CA LEU A 196 20.08 11.12 -31.73
C LEU A 196 19.75 12.37 -32.55
N LYS A 197 20.29 13.55 -32.15
CA LYS A 197 20.26 14.80 -32.93
C LYS A 197 21.64 15.15 -33.44
#